data_9a71b63906bcd3b6a5f411a4849684e9
#
_entry.id   9a71b63906bcd3b6a5f411a4849684e9
#
_cell.length_a   1.000
_cell.length_b   1.000
_cell.length_c   1.000
_cell.angle_alpha   90.00
_cell.angle_beta   90.00
_cell.angle_gamma   90.00
#
_symmetry.space_group_name_H-M   'P 1'
#
loop_
_entity.id
_entity.type
_entity.pdbx_description
1 polymer ?
#
loop_
_entity_poly.entity_id
_entity_poly.type
_entity_poly.pdbx_seq_one_letter_code
_entity_poly.pdbx_strand_id
1 'polypeptide(L)'
;FQAEDGIRDLVRSRGLGDVYKRQDQMAVHLPLTPAAILEAQLLMLGSHNILNPANGAPITVPSQDMVLGLYYMTKPRKTDKQKTIIGQGLTFYSSEEVRIAYNEGKAELNAVIKVRATIKEENELVTKIIETTIGRVLFNDVVPDSVGYVNETLTKKALRNIIGKILKETDIPTTAKFLDDMKLLGYKMAFKGGLSFSLGDIIVPDQKDNMIESAKNQVSSITDSYNMGLITNNERYNQVIDVWTKTNSELTEYAMNRLINDQQGFNSVYMMLDSGARGSKEQIRQLSGMRGLMATPQKSGSSGGAIIENPITSNFKEGLSILEYFISTHGARKGLADTALKTADAGYLTRRLVDVAQDVIVSEVDCGTLRGLECRALKKNEEIVETLAERIIGRTSLHDVVHPLTNELIVSSAEEITEEIAKNIEQSPIEMVEIRSALTCETKRGICAKCYGRNLATNRMAGEGDTVGVVAAQSIGEPGTQLTLRTFHVGGTASNTAEESKILAKFDGVLEIEELRTVT
;
A
#
# COMPACT_ATOMS: atom_id res chain seq x y z
N PHE A 1 -27.45 16.06 -21.75
CA PHE A 1 -27.17 16.73 -21.44
C PHE A 1 -27.23 17.83 -21.80
N GLN A 2 -27.55 18.58 -21.61
CA GLN A 2 -27.73 19.66 -21.82
C GLN A 2 -26.89 20.36 -21.49
N ALA A 3 -26.38 20.65 -21.73
CA ALA A 3 -25.78 21.24 -21.47
C ALA A 3 -25.40 22.16 -21.78
N GLU A 4 -25.51 22.52 -22.14
CA GLU A 4 -25.26 23.21 -22.30
C GLU A 4 -25.35 23.84 -22.04
N ASP A 5 -25.33 24.03 -22.27
CA ASP A 5 -25.70 24.67 -21.89
C ASP A 5 -26.09 24.31 -21.12
N GLY A 6 -26.01 23.66 -21.09
CA GLY A 6 -26.26 23.26 -20.61
C GLY A 6 -26.78 22.41 -20.40
N ILE A 7 -27.28 22.13 -20.48
CA ILE A 7 -27.84 21.26 -20.31
C ILE A 7 -28.99 21.15 -20.33
N ARG A 8 -29.73 20.91 -20.93
CA ARG A 8 -30.81 20.57 -20.87
C ARG A 8 -31.15 19.94 -21.73
N ASP A 9 -31.75 19.63 -21.96
CA ASP A 9 -31.94 18.54 -22.61
C ASP A 9 -33.01 17.69 -22.12
N LEU A 10 -33.33 16.59 -22.70
CA LEU A 10 -34.14 15.55 -22.09
C LEU A 10 -33.58 15.20 -20.73
N VAL A 11 -34.43 15.03 -19.73
CA VAL A 11 -34.00 14.81 -18.34
C VAL A 11 -33.03 13.65 -18.23
N ARG A 12 -33.27 12.55 -18.92
CA ARG A 12 -32.38 11.39 -18.96
C ARG A 12 -31.02 11.69 -19.59
N SER A 13 -31.01 12.45 -20.67
CA SER A 13 -29.78 12.87 -21.35
C SER A 13 -29.01 13.85 -20.50
N ARG A 14 -29.71 14.79 -19.90
CA ARG A 14 -29.15 15.75 -18.98
C ARG A 14 -28.55 15.07 -17.77
N GLY A 15 -29.25 14.12 -17.19
CA GLY A 15 -28.76 13.36 -16.04
C GLY A 15 -27.43 12.69 -16.30
N LEU A 16 -27.29 11.97 -17.41
CA LEU A 16 -26.02 11.32 -17.79
C LEU A 16 -24.93 12.30 -18.16
N GLY A 17 -25.24 13.31 -18.96
CA GLY A 17 -24.27 14.29 -19.39
C GLY A 17 -23.80 15.20 -18.26
N ASP A 18 -24.70 15.62 -17.37
CA ASP A 18 -24.36 16.46 -16.23
C ASP A 18 -23.50 15.72 -15.20
N VAL A 19 -23.78 14.48 -14.90
CA VAL A 19 -22.96 13.68 -13.99
C VAL A 19 -21.54 13.56 -14.50
N TYR A 20 -21.35 13.25 -15.78
CA TYR A 20 -20.02 13.15 -16.36
C TYR A 20 -19.28 14.48 -16.43
N LYS A 21 -19.96 15.56 -16.84
CA LYS A 21 -19.34 16.88 -17.01
C LYS A 21 -19.07 17.60 -15.70
N ARG A 22 -19.88 17.38 -14.68
CA ARG A 22 -19.81 18.09 -13.40
C ARG A 22 -19.00 17.37 -12.33
N GLN A 23 -18.55 16.15 -12.56
CA GLN A 23 -17.74 15.42 -11.57
C GLN A 23 -16.42 16.12 -11.25
N ASP A 24 -15.86 16.86 -12.20
CA ASP A 24 -14.62 17.64 -12.06
C ASP A 24 -14.87 19.12 -11.77
N GLN A 25 -16.12 19.53 -11.62
CA GLN A 25 -16.49 20.91 -11.30
C GLN A 25 -16.69 21.07 -9.80
N MET A 26 -16.04 22.08 -9.23
CA MET A 26 -16.16 22.43 -7.83
C MET A 26 -16.61 23.89 -7.69
N ALA A 27 -17.47 24.15 -6.71
CA ALA A 27 -17.84 25.51 -6.34
C ALA A 27 -16.76 26.14 -5.47
N VAL A 28 -16.46 27.40 -5.72
CA VAL A 28 -15.58 28.19 -4.86
C VAL A 28 -16.44 29.06 -3.96
N HIS A 29 -16.22 28.99 -2.66
CA HIS A 29 -16.90 29.80 -1.65
C HIS A 29 -15.88 30.67 -0.91
N LEU A 30 -16.19 31.96 -0.78
CA LEU A 30 -15.43 32.90 0.06
C LEU A 30 -16.14 33.06 1.40
N PRO A 31 -15.51 32.66 2.54
CA PRO A 31 -16.09 32.90 3.85
C PRO A 31 -16.21 34.39 4.14
N LEU A 32 -17.38 34.87 4.52
CA LEU A 32 -17.64 36.29 4.72
C LEU A 32 -17.61 36.74 6.18
N THR A 33 -17.91 35.81 7.13
CA THR A 33 -17.96 36.14 8.54
C THR A 33 -16.66 35.73 9.26
N PRO A 34 -16.25 36.46 10.32
CA PRO A 34 -15.06 36.07 11.10
C PRO A 34 -15.13 34.64 11.63
N ALA A 35 -16.30 34.15 12.04
CA ALA A 35 -16.51 32.79 12.52
C ALA A 35 -16.24 31.78 11.40
N ALA A 36 -16.80 31.98 10.19
CA ALA A 36 -16.59 31.10 9.05
C ALA A 36 -15.11 31.10 8.58
N ILE A 37 -14.43 32.25 8.67
CA ILE A 37 -13.00 32.37 8.37
C ILE A 37 -12.17 31.53 9.36
N LEU A 38 -12.47 31.62 10.67
CA LEU A 38 -11.79 30.83 11.70
C LEU A 38 -12.04 29.33 11.52
N GLU A 39 -13.27 28.91 11.24
CA GLU A 39 -13.59 27.51 10.96
C GLU A 39 -12.81 27.01 9.74
N ALA A 40 -12.76 27.77 8.65
CA ALA A 40 -12.02 27.40 7.46
C ALA A 40 -10.51 27.26 7.75
N GLN A 41 -9.93 28.15 8.53
CA GLN A 41 -8.51 28.12 8.88
C GLN A 41 -8.17 27.00 9.86
N LEU A 42 -8.99 26.74 10.87
CA LEU A 42 -8.69 25.77 11.92
C LEU A 42 -9.06 24.34 11.53
N LEU A 43 -10.19 24.15 10.82
CA LEU A 43 -10.74 22.83 10.57
C LEU A 43 -10.53 22.34 9.12
N MET A 44 -10.53 23.25 8.12
CA MET A 44 -10.52 22.86 6.71
C MET A 44 -9.16 23.01 6.03
N LEU A 45 -8.22 23.74 6.62
CA LEU A 45 -6.89 23.95 6.03
C LEU A 45 -6.15 22.63 5.89
N GLY A 46 -5.64 22.31 4.69
CA GLY A 46 -4.97 21.06 4.38
C GLY A 46 -3.74 20.77 5.25
N SER A 47 -3.00 21.81 5.67
CA SER A 47 -1.86 21.66 6.58
C SER A 47 -2.25 21.15 7.97
N HIS A 48 -3.49 21.34 8.41
CA HIS A 48 -3.99 20.86 9.69
C HIS A 48 -4.57 19.44 9.61
N ASN A 49 -4.81 18.92 8.41
CA ASN A 49 -5.42 17.61 8.16
C ASN A 49 -4.44 16.67 7.47
N ILE A 50 -3.29 16.45 8.07
CA ILE A 50 -2.21 15.63 7.51
C ILE A 50 -2.49 14.14 7.70
N LEU A 51 -3.20 13.75 8.77
CA LEU A 51 -3.48 12.35 9.13
C LEU A 51 -4.77 11.84 8.52
N ASN A 52 -4.77 10.58 8.10
CA ASN A 52 -5.96 9.89 7.62
C ASN A 52 -6.82 9.42 8.81
N PRO A 53 -8.09 9.79 8.87
CA PRO A 53 -8.98 9.34 9.95
C PRO A 53 -9.22 7.83 9.98
N ALA A 54 -8.97 7.11 8.88
CA ALA A 54 -9.17 5.67 8.81
C ALA A 54 -8.09 4.86 9.52
N ASN A 55 -6.83 5.27 9.41
CA ASN A 55 -5.68 4.50 9.91
C ASN A 55 -4.60 5.33 10.59
N GLY A 56 -4.77 6.65 10.73
CA GLY A 56 -3.79 7.52 11.36
C GLY A 56 -2.48 7.71 10.57
N ALA A 57 -2.38 7.19 9.37
CA ALA A 57 -1.20 7.37 8.53
C ALA A 57 -1.23 8.73 7.83
N PRO A 58 -0.06 9.36 7.54
CA PRO A 58 -0.05 10.59 6.78
C PRO A 58 -0.68 10.42 5.38
N ILE A 59 -1.59 11.34 5.01
CA ILE A 59 -2.20 11.42 3.68
C ILE A 59 -1.27 12.16 2.72
N THR A 60 -0.68 13.26 3.17
CA THR A 60 0.20 14.13 2.38
C THR A 60 1.56 13.48 2.20
N VAL A 61 1.61 12.43 1.39
CA VAL A 61 2.84 11.71 1.06
C VAL A 61 3.25 12.07 -0.36
N PRO A 62 4.54 12.32 -0.63
CA PRO A 62 5.00 12.57 -1.99
C PRO A 62 4.65 11.41 -2.93
N SER A 63 4.46 11.72 -4.19
CA SER A 63 4.08 10.76 -5.23
C SER A 63 4.84 10.99 -6.52
N GLN A 64 4.86 9.98 -7.40
CA GLN A 64 5.40 10.06 -8.75
C GLN A 64 6.83 10.65 -8.78
N ASP A 65 7.03 11.76 -9.50
CA ASP A 65 8.35 12.35 -9.73
C ASP A 65 9.03 12.85 -8.45
N MET A 66 8.26 13.27 -7.44
CA MET A 66 8.82 13.65 -6.14
C MET A 66 9.52 12.45 -5.47
N VAL A 67 8.84 11.29 -5.44
CA VAL A 67 9.42 10.07 -4.87
C VAL A 67 10.60 9.59 -5.70
N LEU A 68 10.46 9.62 -7.02
CA LEU A 68 11.51 9.16 -7.93
C LEU A 68 12.78 9.99 -7.80
N GLY A 69 12.66 11.33 -7.69
CA GLY A 69 13.79 12.23 -7.49
C GLY A 69 14.51 12.01 -6.17
N LEU A 70 13.75 11.84 -5.07
CA LEU A 70 14.30 11.55 -3.74
C LEU A 70 14.94 10.17 -3.68
N TYR A 71 14.35 9.16 -4.31
CA TYR A 71 14.90 7.84 -4.42
C TYR A 71 16.21 7.85 -5.21
N TYR A 72 16.25 8.50 -6.37
CA TYR A 72 17.44 8.62 -7.20
C TYR A 72 18.61 9.24 -6.44
N MET A 73 18.36 10.32 -5.69
CA MET A 73 19.44 11.00 -4.96
C MET A 73 20.00 10.18 -3.79
N THR A 74 19.17 9.34 -3.15
CA THR A 74 19.56 8.60 -1.93
C THR A 74 20.05 7.19 -2.19
N LYS A 75 19.89 6.69 -3.41
CA LYS A 75 20.35 5.35 -3.80
C LYS A 75 21.87 5.32 -3.97
N PRO A 76 22.59 4.41 -3.27
CA PRO A 76 24.03 4.26 -3.47
C PRO A 76 24.33 3.58 -4.80
N ARG A 77 25.32 4.05 -5.52
CA ARG A 77 25.82 3.40 -6.73
C ARG A 77 26.97 2.45 -6.38
N LYS A 78 26.90 1.23 -6.88
CA LYS A 78 27.98 0.26 -6.71
C LYS A 78 29.11 0.60 -7.67
N THR A 79 30.34 0.52 -7.18
CA THR A 79 31.53 0.74 -8.00
C THR A 79 31.80 -0.50 -8.83
N ASP A 80 31.86 -0.35 -10.14
CA ASP A 80 32.31 -1.38 -11.05
C ASP A 80 33.75 -1.11 -11.49
N LYS A 81 34.45 -2.17 -11.90
CA LYS A 81 35.84 -2.07 -12.41
C LYS A 81 35.97 -1.14 -13.62
N GLN A 82 34.88 -0.83 -14.30
CA GLN A 82 34.87 -0.02 -15.52
C GLN A 82 34.47 1.44 -15.33
N LYS A 83 33.85 1.81 -14.21
CA LYS A 83 33.44 3.18 -13.92
C LYS A 83 33.74 3.55 -12.48
N THR A 84 34.75 4.40 -12.31
CA THR A 84 35.06 5.03 -11.03
C THR A 84 34.06 6.17 -10.79
N ILE A 85 33.40 6.15 -9.65
CA ILE A 85 32.50 7.21 -9.20
C ILE A 85 33.36 8.32 -8.60
N ILE A 86 33.19 9.55 -9.08
CA ILE A 86 33.94 10.70 -8.57
C ILE A 86 33.54 10.95 -7.11
N GLY A 87 34.55 11.01 -6.24
CA GLY A 87 34.31 11.28 -4.81
C GLY A 87 34.01 10.07 -3.94
N GLN A 88 34.09 8.84 -4.47
CA GLN A 88 33.90 7.62 -3.71
C GLN A 88 34.90 7.47 -2.57
N GLY A 89 34.41 7.23 -1.34
CA GLY A 89 35.25 6.97 -0.17
C GLY A 89 35.86 8.21 0.48
N LEU A 90 35.54 9.42 0.02
CA LEU A 90 35.99 10.65 0.65
C LEU A 90 35.40 10.79 2.06
N THR A 91 36.17 11.43 2.93
CA THR A 91 35.75 11.73 4.31
C THR A 91 35.60 13.24 4.47
N PHE A 92 34.44 13.66 4.98
CA PHE A 92 34.11 15.05 5.18
C PHE A 92 33.83 15.34 6.67
N TYR A 93 34.15 16.54 7.09
CA TYR A 93 33.99 16.98 8.47
C TYR A 93 32.54 17.46 8.77
N SER A 94 31.88 18.07 7.79
CA SER A 94 30.52 18.62 7.96
C SER A 94 29.66 18.44 6.70
N SER A 95 28.34 18.62 6.86
CA SER A 95 27.39 18.63 5.73
C SER A 95 27.65 19.77 4.74
N GLU A 96 28.14 20.92 5.22
CA GLU A 96 28.47 22.06 4.40
C GLU A 96 29.62 21.77 3.45
N GLU A 97 30.66 21.08 3.92
CA GLU A 97 31.79 20.65 3.11
C GLU A 97 31.34 19.71 1.97
N VAL A 98 30.44 18.78 2.28
CA VAL A 98 29.83 17.90 1.28
C VAL A 98 29.07 18.69 0.22
N ARG A 99 28.32 19.70 0.61
CA ARG A 99 27.55 20.56 -0.29
C ARG A 99 28.47 21.37 -1.22
N ILE A 100 29.57 21.88 -0.69
CA ILE A 100 30.58 22.58 -1.49
C ILE A 100 31.22 21.62 -2.50
N ALA A 101 31.65 20.43 -2.05
CA ALA A 101 32.26 19.44 -2.92
C ALA A 101 31.31 18.97 -4.05
N TYR A 102 30.04 18.83 -3.74
CA TYR A 102 29.01 18.51 -4.74
C TYR A 102 28.82 19.63 -5.76
N ASN A 103 28.73 20.89 -5.30
CA ASN A 103 28.52 22.04 -6.18
C ASN A 103 29.73 22.31 -7.09
N GLU A 104 30.95 22.01 -6.62
CA GLU A 104 32.16 22.09 -7.41
C GLU A 104 32.39 20.89 -8.35
N GLY A 105 31.50 19.90 -8.35
CA GLY A 105 31.62 18.70 -9.17
C GLY A 105 32.73 17.73 -8.75
N LYS A 106 33.27 17.88 -7.55
CA LYS A 106 34.32 17.00 -7.00
C LYS A 106 33.79 15.69 -6.47
N ALA A 107 32.48 15.58 -6.33
CA ALA A 107 31.84 14.37 -5.88
C ALA A 107 30.43 14.20 -6.50
N GLU A 108 30.10 12.98 -6.92
CA GLU A 108 28.80 12.64 -7.52
C GLU A 108 27.76 12.35 -6.45
N LEU A 109 26.48 12.64 -6.77
CA LEU A 109 25.33 12.53 -5.87
C LEU A 109 25.21 11.13 -5.19
N ASN A 110 25.48 10.08 -5.96
CA ASN A 110 25.32 8.69 -5.52
C ASN A 110 26.60 8.07 -4.94
N ALA A 111 27.67 8.87 -4.79
CA ALA A 111 28.93 8.42 -4.21
C ALA A 111 28.76 8.12 -2.72
N VAL A 112 29.31 7.00 -2.28
CA VAL A 112 29.36 6.63 -0.86
C VAL A 112 30.54 7.34 -0.21
N ILE A 113 30.26 8.11 0.84
CA ILE A 113 31.20 8.95 1.57
C ILE A 113 31.13 8.70 3.07
N LYS A 114 32.10 9.18 3.81
CA LYS A 114 32.07 9.19 5.27
C LYS A 114 31.93 10.62 5.75
N VAL A 115 30.90 10.86 6.60
CA VAL A 115 30.61 12.18 7.14
C VAL A 115 30.43 12.09 8.63
N ARG A 116 30.90 13.11 9.34
CA ARG A 116 30.61 13.29 10.75
C ARG A 116 29.21 13.88 10.87
N ALA A 117 28.28 13.10 11.39
CA ALA A 117 26.88 13.50 11.58
C ALA A 117 26.41 13.26 13.02
N THR A 118 25.43 14.02 13.44
CA THR A 118 24.77 13.86 14.74
C THR A 118 23.60 12.92 14.58
N ILE A 119 23.63 11.79 15.28
CA ILE A 119 22.59 10.76 15.27
C ILE A 119 21.89 10.78 16.62
N LYS A 120 20.58 10.57 16.63
CA LYS A 120 19.79 10.41 17.85
C LYS A 120 19.79 8.92 18.23
N GLU A 121 20.51 8.56 19.28
CA GLU A 121 20.52 7.22 19.87
C GLU A 121 19.94 7.31 21.28
N GLU A 122 18.96 6.47 21.59
CA GLU A 122 18.31 6.37 22.93
C GLU A 122 17.95 7.73 23.57
N ASN A 123 17.47 8.69 22.77
CA ASN A 123 17.17 10.07 23.13
C ASN A 123 18.38 11.00 23.36
N GLU A 124 19.61 10.55 23.16
CA GLU A 124 20.79 11.40 23.18
C GLU A 124 21.32 11.68 21.77
N LEU A 125 21.83 12.90 21.60
CA LEU A 125 22.45 13.32 20.35
C LEU A 125 23.94 12.95 20.37
N VAL A 126 24.30 11.90 19.65
CA VAL A 126 25.70 11.42 19.58
C VAL A 126 26.28 11.75 18.21
N THR A 127 27.46 12.37 18.20
CA THR A 127 28.17 12.68 16.95
C THR A 127 29.11 11.53 16.59
N LYS A 128 28.81 10.88 15.46
CA LYS A 128 29.60 9.76 14.93
C LYS A 128 29.97 9.98 13.48
N ILE A 129 31.02 9.28 13.02
CA ILE A 129 31.34 9.19 11.59
C ILE A 129 30.49 8.06 11.02
N ILE A 130 29.64 8.41 10.05
CA ILE A 130 28.76 7.47 9.39
C ILE A 130 29.11 7.34 7.91
N GLU A 131 28.87 6.16 7.38
CA GLU A 131 28.93 5.91 5.95
C GLU A 131 27.56 6.21 5.32
N THR A 132 27.55 7.12 4.35
CA THR A 132 26.32 7.64 3.73
C THR A 132 26.58 8.05 2.28
N THR A 133 25.57 8.54 1.60
CA THR A 133 25.71 9.13 0.26
C THR A 133 25.55 10.64 0.31
N ILE A 134 26.13 11.34 -0.66
CA ILE A 134 25.99 12.80 -0.79
C ILE A 134 24.51 13.20 -0.84
N GLY A 135 23.71 12.45 -1.60
CA GLY A 135 22.28 12.73 -1.67
C GLY A 135 21.56 12.62 -0.34
N ARG A 136 21.92 11.66 0.52
CA ARG A 136 21.33 11.56 1.87
C ARG A 136 21.73 12.73 2.76
N VAL A 137 22.95 13.22 2.64
CA VAL A 137 23.37 14.43 3.36
C VAL A 137 22.54 15.63 2.94
N LEU A 138 22.34 15.84 1.62
CA LEU A 138 21.52 16.92 1.10
C LEU A 138 20.03 16.79 1.49
N PHE A 139 19.54 15.58 1.66
CA PHE A 139 18.17 15.37 2.17
C PHE A 139 18.07 15.74 3.64
N ASN A 140 19.05 15.38 4.44
CA ASN A 140 19.07 15.71 5.87
C ASN A 140 19.16 17.21 6.14
N ASP A 141 19.65 18.05 5.20
CA ASP A 141 19.59 19.50 5.33
C ASP A 141 18.14 20.05 5.39
N VAL A 142 17.16 19.26 4.90
CA VAL A 142 15.72 19.60 4.91
C VAL A 142 15.01 19.00 6.11
N VAL A 143 15.52 17.89 6.66
CA VAL A 143 14.92 17.20 7.82
C VAL A 143 15.13 18.02 9.08
N PRO A 144 14.09 18.23 9.93
CA PRO A 144 14.26 18.91 11.23
C PRO A 144 15.21 18.16 12.16
N ASP A 145 16.06 18.89 12.84
CA ASP A 145 17.11 18.32 13.73
C ASP A 145 16.56 17.41 14.84
N SER A 146 15.32 17.65 15.27
CA SER A 146 14.64 16.87 16.31
C SER A 146 14.49 15.38 15.98
N VAL A 147 14.38 15.05 14.70
CA VAL A 147 14.09 13.68 14.22
C VAL A 147 15.35 12.82 14.12
N GLY A 148 16.52 13.47 14.05
CA GLY A 148 17.80 12.82 13.86
C GLY A 148 18.12 12.50 12.41
N TYR A 149 19.28 11.92 12.17
CA TYR A 149 19.82 11.69 10.82
C TYR A 149 19.18 10.48 10.13
N VAL A 150 18.66 10.69 8.93
CA VAL A 150 18.04 9.65 8.08
C VAL A 150 19.10 9.08 7.13
N ASN A 151 19.43 7.79 7.26
CA ASN A 151 20.43 7.11 6.43
C ASN A 151 19.88 5.89 5.69
N GLU A 152 18.76 6.03 5.02
CA GLU A 152 18.14 4.97 4.23
C GLU A 152 17.80 5.44 2.81
N THR A 153 17.51 4.49 1.92
CA THR A 153 17.02 4.82 0.58
C THR A 153 15.56 5.24 0.65
N LEU A 154 15.24 6.41 0.13
CA LEU A 154 13.92 7.02 0.27
C LEU A 154 12.92 6.40 -0.71
N THR A 155 12.26 5.35 -0.29
CA THR A 155 11.08 4.79 -0.96
C THR A 155 9.82 5.52 -0.48
N LYS A 156 8.70 5.33 -1.18
CA LYS A 156 7.41 5.89 -0.77
C LYS A 156 7.00 5.46 0.64
N LYS A 157 7.34 4.21 1.04
CA LYS A 157 7.07 3.69 2.39
C LYS A 157 7.97 4.36 3.43
N ALA A 158 9.26 4.49 3.15
CA ALA A 158 10.20 5.16 4.02
C ALA A 158 9.81 6.63 4.25
N LEU A 159 9.48 7.35 3.19
CA LEU A 159 9.02 8.74 3.28
C LEU A 159 7.76 8.89 4.14
N ARG A 160 6.79 7.98 4.01
CA ARG A 160 5.59 7.99 4.86
C ARG A 160 5.95 7.83 6.34
N ASN A 161 6.87 6.94 6.67
CA ASN A 161 7.32 6.71 8.04
C ASN A 161 8.05 7.94 8.60
N ILE A 162 8.91 8.55 7.79
CA ILE A 162 9.64 9.78 8.17
C ILE A 162 8.65 10.92 8.45
N ILE A 163 7.67 11.13 7.57
CA ILE A 163 6.63 12.16 7.78
C ILE A 163 5.85 11.91 9.07
N GLY A 164 5.47 10.65 9.31
CA GLY A 164 4.80 10.27 10.55
C GLY A 164 5.64 10.53 11.80
N LYS A 165 6.96 10.28 11.72
CA LYS A 165 7.90 10.57 12.81
C LYS A 165 8.05 12.06 13.04
N ILE A 166 8.21 12.85 11.98
CA ILE A 166 8.33 14.31 12.06
C ILE A 166 7.07 14.91 12.69
N LEU A 167 5.88 14.48 12.27
CA LEU A 167 4.62 15.00 12.81
C LEU A 167 4.44 14.71 14.31
N LYS A 168 5.06 13.63 14.82
CA LYS A 168 5.02 13.28 16.24
C LYS A 168 6.01 14.09 17.07
N GLU A 169 7.17 14.40 16.52
CA GLU A 169 8.25 15.07 17.24
C GLU A 169 8.25 16.59 17.04
N THR A 170 7.51 17.10 16.06
CA THR A 170 7.45 18.54 15.72
C THR A 170 6.02 19.06 15.60
N ASP A 171 5.90 20.37 15.38
CA ASP A 171 4.63 21.05 15.18
C ASP A 171 4.13 20.91 13.74
N ILE A 172 2.82 21.10 13.56
CA ILE A 172 2.14 21.08 12.23
C ILE A 172 2.78 22.07 11.24
N PRO A 173 3.07 23.34 11.59
CA PRO A 173 3.71 24.28 10.66
C PRO A 173 5.10 23.84 10.21
N THR A 174 5.90 23.26 11.10
CA THR A 174 7.23 22.73 10.79
C THR A 174 7.13 21.53 9.83
N THR A 175 6.17 20.63 10.10
CA THR A 175 5.88 19.50 9.21
C THR A 175 5.42 19.96 7.83
N ALA A 176 4.56 20.98 7.76
CA ALA A 176 4.10 21.53 6.48
C ALA A 176 5.24 22.14 5.68
N LYS A 177 6.14 22.89 6.32
CA LYS A 177 7.34 23.44 5.69
C LYS A 177 8.26 22.33 5.18
N PHE A 178 8.50 21.29 5.99
CA PHE A 178 9.28 20.13 5.58
C PHE A 178 8.69 19.47 4.32
N LEU A 179 7.36 19.32 4.25
CA LEU A 179 6.68 18.75 3.09
C LEU A 179 6.88 19.59 1.83
N ASP A 180 6.82 20.92 1.96
CA ASP A 180 7.06 21.83 0.84
C ASP A 180 8.51 21.81 0.37
N ASP A 181 9.46 21.85 1.27
CA ASP A 181 10.90 21.79 0.95
C ASP A 181 11.26 20.43 0.32
N MET A 182 10.71 19.34 0.85
CA MET A 182 10.88 17.99 0.29
C MET A 182 10.30 17.88 -1.12
N LYS A 183 9.13 18.46 -1.38
CA LYS A 183 8.50 18.52 -2.70
C LYS A 183 9.41 19.24 -3.70
N LEU A 184 9.92 20.41 -3.34
CA LEU A 184 10.82 21.18 -4.18
C LEU A 184 12.13 20.44 -4.45
N LEU A 185 12.71 19.81 -3.43
CA LEU A 185 13.91 19.01 -3.57
C LEU A 185 13.67 17.80 -4.48
N GLY A 186 12.55 17.10 -4.32
CA GLY A 186 12.18 15.94 -5.14
C GLY A 186 12.08 16.28 -6.62
N TYR A 187 11.36 17.33 -6.97
CA TYR A 187 11.26 17.79 -8.37
C TYR A 187 12.61 18.26 -8.93
N LYS A 188 13.38 19.01 -8.15
CA LYS A 188 14.72 19.47 -8.55
C LYS A 188 15.65 18.30 -8.87
N MET A 189 15.61 17.23 -8.05
CA MET A 189 16.47 16.06 -8.24
C MET A 189 15.97 15.17 -9.38
N ALA A 190 14.67 15.03 -9.59
CA ALA A 190 14.11 14.33 -10.74
C ALA A 190 14.53 15.01 -12.06
N PHE A 191 14.46 16.34 -12.10
CA PHE A 191 14.90 17.12 -13.25
C PHE A 191 16.40 16.97 -13.51
N LYS A 192 17.24 17.11 -12.47
CA LYS A 192 18.70 16.94 -12.60
C LYS A 192 19.09 15.52 -13.00
N GLY A 193 18.37 14.51 -12.52
CA GLY A 193 18.59 13.11 -12.85
C GLY A 193 18.24 12.77 -14.30
N GLY A 194 17.44 13.60 -14.99
CA GLY A 194 17.01 13.35 -16.36
C GLY A 194 16.31 12.01 -16.52
N LEU A 195 15.48 11.64 -15.52
CA LEU A 195 14.87 10.33 -15.43
C LEU A 195 13.80 10.14 -16.47
N SER A 196 14.08 9.38 -17.51
CA SER A 196 13.14 8.96 -18.55
C SER A 196 13.33 7.49 -18.84
N PHE A 197 12.38 6.89 -19.54
CA PHE A 197 12.46 5.49 -19.94
C PHE A 197 11.99 5.29 -21.39
N SER A 198 12.50 4.25 -22.00
CA SER A 198 12.14 3.80 -23.34
C SER A 198 11.76 2.33 -23.34
N LEU A 199 11.26 1.82 -24.46
CA LEU A 199 11.05 0.39 -24.64
C LEU A 199 12.37 -0.41 -24.58
N GLY A 200 13.53 0.23 -24.81
CA GLY A 200 14.83 -0.39 -24.65
C GLY A 200 15.17 -0.77 -23.22
N ASP A 201 14.70 0.02 -22.24
CA ASP A 201 14.96 -0.20 -20.82
C ASP A 201 14.17 -1.38 -20.24
N ILE A 202 13.18 -1.87 -20.97
CA ILE A 202 12.41 -3.07 -20.62
C ILE A 202 13.18 -4.26 -21.18
N ILE A 203 13.83 -5.04 -20.33
CA ILE A 203 14.66 -6.16 -20.73
C ILE A 203 13.81 -7.43 -20.76
N VAL A 204 13.80 -8.13 -21.88
CA VAL A 204 13.22 -9.47 -21.98
C VAL A 204 14.26 -10.48 -21.53
N PRO A 205 13.92 -11.42 -20.63
CA PRO A 205 14.87 -12.43 -20.16
C PRO A 205 15.29 -13.39 -21.28
N ASP A 206 16.57 -13.65 -21.42
CA ASP A 206 17.15 -14.54 -22.44
C ASP A 206 16.66 -16.01 -22.28
N GLN A 207 16.31 -16.40 -21.05
CA GLN A 207 15.84 -17.76 -20.72
C GLN A 207 14.37 -17.98 -20.93
N LYS A 208 13.62 -16.96 -21.37
CA LYS A 208 12.17 -17.01 -21.52
C LYS A 208 11.73 -18.19 -22.39
N ASP A 209 12.33 -18.33 -23.55
CA ASP A 209 11.92 -19.35 -24.53
C ASP A 209 12.19 -20.77 -24.00
N ASN A 210 13.31 -20.98 -23.33
CA ASN A 210 13.64 -22.27 -22.72
C ASN A 210 12.66 -22.65 -21.59
N MET A 211 12.26 -21.68 -20.77
CA MET A 211 11.28 -21.89 -19.70
C MET A 211 9.90 -22.22 -20.27
N ILE A 212 9.48 -21.51 -21.30
CA ILE A 212 8.21 -21.76 -22.00
C ILE A 212 8.20 -23.14 -22.66
N GLU A 213 9.30 -23.53 -23.30
CA GLU A 213 9.42 -24.85 -23.94
C GLU A 213 9.38 -25.98 -22.91
N SER A 214 10.08 -25.82 -21.78
CA SER A 214 10.01 -26.77 -20.67
C SER A 214 8.57 -26.92 -20.14
N ALA A 215 7.85 -25.81 -19.98
CA ALA A 215 6.45 -25.84 -19.54
C ALA A 215 5.55 -26.53 -20.58
N LYS A 216 5.75 -26.29 -21.87
CA LYS A 216 5.01 -26.99 -22.95
C LYS A 216 5.23 -28.49 -22.91
N ASN A 217 6.45 -28.94 -22.66
CA ASN A 217 6.79 -30.36 -22.55
C ASN A 217 6.09 -31.01 -21.33
N GLN A 218 6.03 -30.31 -20.20
CA GLN A 218 5.28 -30.78 -19.02
C GLN A 218 3.79 -30.87 -19.32
N VAL A 219 3.20 -29.87 -19.96
CA VAL A 219 1.78 -29.88 -20.36
C VAL A 219 1.48 -31.03 -21.33
N SER A 220 2.38 -31.34 -22.29
CA SER A 220 2.24 -32.49 -23.17
C SER A 220 2.22 -33.80 -22.39
N SER A 221 3.14 -33.99 -21.42
CA SER A 221 3.16 -35.18 -20.58
C SER A 221 1.87 -35.36 -19.75
N ILE A 222 1.32 -34.27 -19.22
CA ILE A 222 0.03 -34.29 -18.51
C ILE A 222 -1.11 -34.67 -19.44
N THR A 223 -1.09 -34.14 -20.66
CA THR A 223 -2.10 -34.46 -21.68
C THR A 223 -2.01 -35.93 -22.11
N ASP A 224 -0.80 -36.46 -22.23
CA ASP A 224 -0.57 -37.88 -22.53
C ASP A 224 -1.08 -38.79 -21.40
N SER A 225 -0.85 -38.41 -20.16
CA SER A 225 -1.40 -39.11 -18.99
C SER A 225 -2.92 -39.12 -18.97
N TYR A 226 -3.56 -38.03 -19.38
CA TYR A 226 -5.01 -37.97 -19.57
C TYR A 226 -5.48 -38.88 -20.71
N ASN A 227 -4.80 -38.87 -21.84
CA ASN A 227 -5.14 -39.72 -22.98
C ASN A 227 -5.01 -41.22 -22.67
N MET A 228 -4.08 -41.56 -21.76
CA MET A 228 -3.92 -42.91 -21.22
C MET A 228 -4.99 -43.29 -20.18
N GLY A 229 -5.84 -42.34 -19.76
CA GLY A 229 -6.88 -42.58 -18.77
C GLY A 229 -6.40 -42.61 -17.33
N LEU A 230 -5.20 -42.12 -17.03
CA LEU A 230 -4.59 -42.14 -15.69
C LEU A 230 -5.13 -41.01 -14.78
N ILE A 231 -5.59 -39.92 -15.38
CA ILE A 231 -6.08 -38.75 -14.67
C ILE A 231 -7.43 -38.29 -15.23
N THR A 232 -8.22 -37.61 -14.40
CA THR A 232 -9.51 -37.03 -14.82
C THR A 232 -9.32 -35.72 -15.58
N ASN A 233 -10.33 -35.25 -16.31
CA ASN A 233 -10.25 -34.00 -17.03
C ASN A 233 -10.09 -32.79 -16.12
N ASN A 234 -10.72 -32.79 -14.93
CA ASN A 234 -10.57 -31.73 -13.95
C ASN A 234 -9.16 -31.66 -13.39
N GLU A 235 -8.59 -32.82 -13.14
CA GLU A 235 -7.22 -32.92 -12.63
C GLU A 235 -6.21 -32.47 -13.68
N ARG A 236 -6.38 -32.92 -14.94
CA ARG A 236 -5.58 -32.41 -16.06
C ARG A 236 -5.64 -30.88 -16.14
N TYR A 237 -6.84 -30.32 -16.09
CA TYR A 237 -7.06 -28.88 -16.14
C TYR A 237 -6.33 -28.15 -15.00
N ASN A 238 -6.45 -28.64 -13.78
CA ASN A 238 -5.79 -28.03 -12.62
C ASN A 238 -4.27 -28.14 -12.73
N GLN A 239 -3.74 -29.29 -13.11
CA GLN A 239 -2.30 -29.48 -13.29
C GLN A 239 -1.72 -28.57 -14.39
N VAL A 240 -2.43 -28.38 -15.49
CA VAL A 240 -2.00 -27.47 -16.57
C VAL A 240 -1.96 -26.03 -16.08
N ILE A 241 -2.97 -25.58 -15.34
CA ILE A 241 -2.99 -24.23 -14.77
C ILE A 241 -1.85 -24.05 -13.77
N ASP A 242 -1.59 -25.04 -12.92
CA ASP A 242 -0.51 -24.97 -11.94
C ASP A 242 0.86 -24.85 -12.60
N VAL A 243 1.12 -25.64 -13.66
CA VAL A 243 2.36 -25.55 -14.44
C VAL A 243 2.55 -24.13 -15.00
N TRP A 244 1.52 -23.57 -15.62
CA TRP A 244 1.62 -22.23 -16.20
C TRP A 244 1.72 -21.12 -15.15
N THR A 245 1.04 -21.28 -14.01
CA THR A 245 1.13 -20.33 -12.91
C THR A 245 2.54 -20.32 -12.31
N LYS A 246 3.12 -21.52 -12.08
CA LYS A 246 4.47 -21.66 -11.58
C LYS A 246 5.49 -21.05 -12.55
N THR A 247 5.42 -21.43 -13.82
CA THR A 247 6.32 -20.90 -14.87
C THR A 247 6.22 -19.39 -14.98
N ASN A 248 5.02 -18.82 -14.88
CA ASN A 248 4.81 -17.38 -14.93
C ASN A 248 5.42 -16.66 -13.71
N SER A 249 5.34 -17.27 -12.51
CA SER A 249 5.95 -16.75 -11.31
C SER A 249 7.48 -16.76 -11.39
N GLU A 250 8.06 -17.90 -11.80
CA GLU A 250 9.51 -18.07 -11.97
C GLU A 250 10.07 -17.10 -13.03
N LEU A 251 9.38 -16.95 -14.16
CA LEU A 251 9.76 -16.01 -15.21
C LEU A 251 9.70 -14.56 -14.72
N THR A 252 8.70 -14.22 -13.91
CA THR A 252 8.58 -12.89 -13.30
C THR A 252 9.75 -12.59 -12.37
N GLU A 253 10.11 -13.55 -11.53
CA GLU A 253 11.23 -13.40 -10.61
C GLU A 253 12.56 -13.25 -11.36
N TYR A 254 12.75 -14.06 -12.40
CA TYR A 254 13.93 -13.96 -13.25
C TYR A 254 14.02 -12.60 -13.97
N ALA A 255 12.90 -12.11 -14.52
CA ALA A 255 12.82 -10.80 -15.15
C ALA A 255 13.15 -9.66 -14.16
N MET A 256 12.63 -9.75 -12.94
CA MET A 256 12.93 -8.78 -11.88
C MET A 256 14.40 -8.80 -11.49
N ASN A 257 15.00 -9.97 -11.30
CA ASN A 257 16.41 -10.10 -10.97
C ASN A 257 17.32 -9.55 -12.08
N ARG A 258 16.92 -9.71 -13.34
CA ARG A 258 17.64 -9.14 -14.47
C ARG A 258 17.59 -7.61 -14.46
N LEU A 259 16.42 -7.02 -14.19
CA LEU A 259 16.24 -5.58 -14.09
C LEU A 259 17.01 -4.97 -12.90
N ILE A 260 17.07 -5.68 -11.75
CA ILE A 260 17.82 -5.24 -10.56
C ILE A 260 19.31 -5.12 -10.87
N ASN A 261 19.83 -6.02 -11.68
CA ASN A 261 21.27 -6.06 -12.00
C ASN A 261 21.63 -5.19 -13.21
N ASP A 262 20.66 -4.72 -13.97
CA ASP A 262 20.89 -3.86 -15.11
C ASP A 262 21.35 -2.47 -14.68
N GLN A 263 22.30 -1.88 -15.42
CA GLN A 263 22.87 -0.55 -15.16
C GLN A 263 23.27 -0.32 -13.68
N GLN A 264 23.73 -1.37 -12.99
CA GLN A 264 24.06 -1.32 -11.55
C GLN A 264 22.88 -0.96 -10.64
N GLY A 265 21.66 -1.29 -11.06
CA GLY A 265 20.43 -0.98 -10.36
C GLY A 265 19.86 0.41 -10.65
N PHE A 266 20.38 1.13 -11.64
CA PHE A 266 19.89 2.43 -12.10
C PHE A 266 19.04 2.36 -13.38
N ASN A 267 18.51 1.18 -13.72
CA ASN A 267 17.50 1.08 -14.76
C ASN A 267 16.27 1.91 -14.37
N SER A 268 15.83 2.81 -15.26
CA SER A 268 14.74 3.75 -14.96
C SER A 268 13.44 3.05 -14.60
N VAL A 269 13.10 1.97 -15.28
CA VAL A 269 11.89 1.18 -15.03
C VAL A 269 11.95 0.51 -13.65
N TYR A 270 13.12 -0.06 -13.30
CA TYR A 270 13.33 -0.63 -11.97
C TYR A 270 13.23 0.42 -10.87
N MET A 271 13.85 1.59 -11.06
CA MET A 271 13.77 2.68 -10.08
C MET A 271 12.35 3.17 -9.86
N MET A 272 11.52 3.28 -10.91
CA MET A 272 10.10 3.66 -10.79
C MET A 272 9.31 2.65 -9.96
N LEU A 273 9.59 1.35 -10.13
CA LEU A 273 8.91 0.28 -9.41
C LEU A 273 9.35 0.22 -7.95
N ASP A 274 10.68 0.16 -7.71
CA ASP A 274 11.25 -0.05 -6.38
C ASP A 274 11.02 1.13 -5.45
N SER A 275 11.07 2.35 -5.99
CA SER A 275 10.72 3.57 -5.23
C SER A 275 9.24 3.62 -4.81
N GLY A 276 8.36 2.87 -5.48
CA GLY A 276 6.90 2.97 -5.32
C GLY A 276 6.30 4.23 -5.96
N ALA A 277 7.06 4.91 -6.85
CA ALA A 277 6.57 6.09 -7.56
C ALA A 277 5.47 5.72 -8.56
N ARG A 278 5.70 4.70 -9.38
CA ARG A 278 4.75 4.22 -10.38
C ARG A 278 5.04 2.78 -10.79
N GLY A 279 3.98 2.07 -11.18
CA GLY A 279 4.11 0.70 -11.69
C GLY A 279 3.91 -0.37 -10.63
N SER A 280 3.72 -1.60 -11.11
CA SER A 280 3.62 -2.80 -10.28
C SER A 280 4.40 -3.95 -10.92
N LYS A 281 4.76 -4.96 -10.13
CA LYS A 281 5.42 -6.17 -10.63
C LYS A 281 4.61 -6.85 -11.74
N GLU A 282 3.28 -6.83 -11.64
CA GLU A 282 2.37 -7.37 -12.63
C GLU A 282 2.46 -6.67 -13.99
N GLN A 283 2.61 -5.35 -14.00
CA GLN A 283 2.78 -4.60 -15.24
C GLN A 283 4.12 -4.91 -15.90
N ILE A 284 5.20 -5.04 -15.13
CA ILE A 284 6.51 -5.43 -15.67
C ILE A 284 6.46 -6.87 -16.21
N ARG A 285 5.79 -7.78 -15.52
CA ARG A 285 5.57 -9.14 -16.00
C ARG A 285 4.95 -9.14 -17.40
N GLN A 286 3.90 -8.37 -17.61
CA GLN A 286 3.22 -8.27 -18.89
C GLN A 286 4.06 -7.58 -19.98
N LEU A 287 4.99 -6.70 -19.59
CA LEU A 287 5.85 -5.98 -20.51
C LEU A 287 7.07 -6.80 -20.95
N SER A 288 7.71 -7.52 -20.04
CA SER A 288 9.00 -8.21 -20.26
C SER A 288 8.92 -9.74 -20.19
N GLY A 289 7.99 -10.28 -19.43
CA GLY A 289 7.83 -11.72 -19.25
C GLY A 289 6.80 -12.33 -20.20
N MET A 290 5.69 -12.79 -19.64
CA MET A 290 4.52 -13.25 -20.41
C MET A 290 3.24 -12.69 -19.80
N ARG A 291 2.20 -12.53 -20.63
CA ARG A 291 0.92 -12.03 -20.12
C ARG A 291 0.22 -13.05 -19.22
N GLY A 292 0.35 -14.34 -19.54
CA GLY A 292 -0.14 -15.44 -18.73
C GLY A 292 -1.57 -15.88 -19.01
N LEU A 293 -2.19 -16.49 -18.01
CA LEU A 293 -3.54 -17.07 -18.11
C LEU A 293 -4.62 -15.98 -18.15
N MET A 294 -5.63 -16.19 -18.97
CA MET A 294 -6.75 -15.27 -19.13
C MET A 294 -8.06 -15.90 -18.67
N ALA A 295 -8.95 -15.08 -18.10
CA ALA A 295 -10.28 -15.54 -17.71
C ALA A 295 -11.20 -15.64 -18.94
N THR A 296 -12.02 -16.69 -18.99
CA THR A 296 -13.07 -16.80 -20.02
C THR A 296 -14.16 -15.75 -19.84
N PRO A 297 -14.77 -15.26 -20.93
CA PRO A 297 -15.99 -14.47 -20.85
C PRO A 297 -17.14 -15.37 -20.36
N GLN A 298 -17.63 -15.14 -19.16
CA GLN A 298 -18.75 -15.92 -18.61
C GLN A 298 -20.11 -15.41 -19.05
N LYS A 299 -21.04 -16.35 -19.23
CA LYS A 299 -22.47 -16.07 -19.23
C LYS A 299 -22.91 -15.75 -17.79
N SER A 300 -23.76 -14.73 -17.64
CA SER A 300 -24.34 -14.33 -16.36
C SER A 300 -24.97 -15.55 -15.66
N GLY A 301 -24.51 -15.88 -14.47
CA GLY A 301 -25.16 -16.89 -13.59
C GLY A 301 -24.31 -18.06 -13.11
N SER A 302 -23.06 -18.25 -13.55
CA SER A 302 -22.19 -19.31 -13.01
C SER A 302 -21.10 -18.72 -12.09
N SER A 303 -21.04 -19.19 -10.86
CA SER A 303 -19.99 -18.85 -9.89
C SER A 303 -18.70 -19.54 -10.30
N GLY A 304 -17.64 -18.76 -10.50
CA GLY A 304 -16.31 -19.28 -10.81
C GLY A 304 -15.97 -19.16 -12.30
N GLY A 305 -15.15 -18.17 -12.68
CA GLY A 305 -14.68 -17.98 -14.03
C GLY A 305 -13.71 -19.06 -14.43
N ALA A 306 -14.07 -19.94 -15.36
CA ALA A 306 -13.12 -20.84 -15.97
C ALA A 306 -11.95 -20.05 -16.57
N ILE A 307 -10.74 -20.52 -16.36
CA ILE A 307 -9.51 -19.94 -16.92
C ILE A 307 -9.27 -20.63 -18.27
N ILE A 308 -8.81 -19.86 -19.25
CA ILE A 308 -8.42 -20.43 -20.55
C ILE A 308 -7.11 -21.19 -20.35
N GLU A 309 -7.11 -22.49 -20.68
CA GLU A 309 -5.94 -23.38 -20.48
C GLU A 309 -4.69 -22.92 -21.23
N ASN A 310 -4.86 -22.34 -22.40
CA ASN A 310 -3.76 -21.83 -23.20
C ASN A 310 -3.38 -20.41 -22.75
N PRO A 311 -2.22 -20.21 -22.13
CA PRO A 311 -1.77 -18.89 -21.72
C PRO A 311 -1.33 -18.05 -22.91
N ILE A 312 -1.30 -16.74 -22.72
CA ILE A 312 -0.64 -15.81 -23.63
C ILE A 312 0.85 -15.79 -23.27
N THR A 313 1.67 -16.42 -24.09
CA THR A 313 3.12 -16.55 -23.86
C THR A 313 3.90 -15.30 -24.28
N SER A 314 3.35 -14.50 -25.18
CA SER A 314 3.93 -13.26 -25.65
C SER A 314 3.81 -12.15 -24.60
N ASN A 315 4.71 -11.18 -24.68
CA ASN A 315 4.68 -9.95 -23.90
C ASN A 315 4.34 -8.74 -24.78
N PHE A 316 4.10 -7.58 -24.16
CA PHE A 316 3.77 -6.38 -24.92
C PHE A 316 4.97 -5.79 -25.68
N LYS A 317 6.20 -6.05 -25.25
CA LYS A 317 7.40 -5.55 -25.96
C LYS A 317 7.60 -6.27 -27.29
N GLU A 318 7.40 -7.58 -27.32
CA GLU A 318 7.50 -8.42 -28.53
C GLU A 318 6.27 -8.29 -29.43
N GLY A 319 5.13 -7.93 -28.85
CA GLY A 319 3.83 -7.89 -29.50
C GLY A 319 3.06 -9.19 -29.36
N LEU A 320 1.74 -9.10 -29.43
CA LEU A 320 0.83 -10.23 -29.34
C LEU A 320 0.47 -10.74 -30.75
N SER A 321 0.27 -12.04 -30.89
CA SER A 321 -0.34 -12.61 -32.09
C SER A 321 -1.82 -12.20 -32.18
N ILE A 322 -2.41 -12.33 -33.36
CA ILE A 322 -3.82 -11.97 -33.63
C ILE A 322 -4.76 -12.70 -32.66
N LEU A 323 -4.54 -14.00 -32.46
CA LEU A 323 -5.37 -14.83 -31.58
C LEU A 323 -5.17 -14.43 -30.10
N GLU A 324 -3.94 -14.21 -29.65
CA GLU A 324 -3.64 -13.77 -28.31
C GLU A 324 -4.24 -12.38 -28.01
N TYR A 325 -4.17 -11.48 -28.99
CA TYR A 325 -4.82 -10.18 -28.89
C TYR A 325 -6.33 -10.32 -28.74
N PHE A 326 -6.97 -11.15 -29.54
CA PHE A 326 -8.41 -11.38 -29.48
C PHE A 326 -8.83 -11.95 -28.12
N ILE A 327 -8.12 -12.96 -27.60
CA ILE A 327 -8.36 -13.51 -26.26
C ILE A 327 -8.22 -12.41 -25.20
N SER A 328 -7.19 -11.58 -25.31
CA SER A 328 -6.91 -10.47 -24.41
C SER A 328 -8.05 -9.43 -24.36
N THR A 329 -8.72 -9.17 -25.49
CA THR A 329 -9.82 -8.19 -25.54
C THR A 329 -11.05 -8.61 -24.73
N HIS A 330 -11.30 -9.90 -24.57
CA HIS A 330 -12.39 -10.40 -23.72
C HIS A 330 -12.17 -10.01 -22.24
N GLY A 331 -10.95 -10.21 -21.74
CA GLY A 331 -10.58 -9.82 -20.39
C GLY A 331 -10.65 -8.31 -20.18
N ALA A 332 -10.17 -7.52 -21.15
CA ALA A 332 -10.23 -6.07 -21.09
C ALA A 332 -11.67 -5.55 -21.06
N ARG A 333 -12.55 -6.08 -21.94
CA ARG A 333 -13.97 -5.70 -21.96
C ARG A 333 -14.68 -6.05 -20.67
N LYS A 334 -14.41 -7.24 -20.10
CA LYS A 334 -14.95 -7.64 -18.81
C LYS A 334 -14.48 -6.70 -17.71
N GLY A 335 -13.19 -6.36 -17.67
CA GLY A 335 -12.65 -5.43 -16.69
C GLY A 335 -13.30 -4.04 -16.76
N LEU A 336 -13.54 -3.52 -17.97
CA LEU A 336 -14.26 -2.25 -18.17
C LEU A 336 -15.70 -2.31 -17.66
N ALA A 337 -16.43 -3.37 -18.00
CA ALA A 337 -17.81 -3.56 -17.56
C ALA A 337 -17.89 -3.73 -16.04
N ASP A 338 -17.01 -4.56 -15.45
CA ASP A 338 -16.95 -4.78 -14.00
C ASP A 338 -16.63 -3.47 -13.26
N THR A 339 -15.72 -2.65 -13.78
CA THR A 339 -15.40 -1.35 -13.18
C THR A 339 -16.62 -0.44 -13.16
N ALA A 340 -17.36 -0.35 -14.26
CA ALA A 340 -18.54 0.50 -14.37
C ALA A 340 -19.65 0.07 -13.41
N LEU A 341 -19.92 -1.26 -13.32
CA LEU A 341 -20.97 -1.79 -12.44
C LEU A 341 -20.60 -1.72 -10.97
N LYS A 342 -19.39 -2.18 -10.62
CA LYS A 342 -18.93 -2.20 -9.22
C LYS A 342 -18.77 -0.81 -8.62
N THR A 343 -18.53 0.21 -9.42
CA THR A 343 -18.47 1.60 -8.95
C THR A 343 -19.83 2.05 -8.39
N ALA A 344 -20.90 1.69 -9.08
CA ALA A 344 -22.27 1.98 -8.61
C ALA A 344 -22.58 1.22 -7.32
N ASP A 345 -22.23 -0.07 -7.24
CA ASP A 345 -22.44 -0.90 -6.05
C ASP A 345 -21.65 -0.36 -4.84
N ALA A 346 -20.39 0.05 -5.05
CA ALA A 346 -19.56 0.67 -4.00
C ALA A 346 -20.18 1.98 -3.50
N GLY A 347 -20.67 2.83 -4.40
CA GLY A 347 -21.37 4.06 -4.03
C GLY A 347 -22.67 3.80 -3.24
N TYR A 348 -23.46 2.83 -3.66
CA TYR A 348 -24.66 2.44 -2.95
C TYR A 348 -24.39 1.83 -1.58
N LEU A 349 -23.35 0.98 -1.48
CA LEU A 349 -22.90 0.43 -0.19
C LEU A 349 -22.49 1.54 0.77
N THR A 350 -21.68 2.51 0.29
CA THR A 350 -21.23 3.64 1.11
C THR A 350 -22.41 4.45 1.64
N ARG A 351 -23.39 4.75 0.77
CA ARG A 351 -24.60 5.46 1.19
C ARG A 351 -25.37 4.70 2.26
N ARG A 352 -25.58 3.39 2.09
CA ARG A 352 -26.28 2.57 3.09
C ARG A 352 -25.54 2.50 4.41
N LEU A 353 -24.21 2.40 4.37
CA LEU A 353 -23.38 2.42 5.59
C LEU A 353 -23.51 3.75 6.33
N VAL A 354 -23.49 4.88 5.61
CA VAL A 354 -23.69 6.21 6.21
C VAL A 354 -25.07 6.33 6.80
N ASP A 355 -26.14 5.91 6.09
CA ASP A 355 -27.52 5.99 6.57
C ASP A 355 -27.72 5.21 7.89
N VAL A 356 -27.05 4.07 8.06
CA VAL A 356 -27.11 3.25 9.28
C VAL A 356 -26.23 3.80 10.41
N ALA A 357 -25.05 4.30 10.06
CA ALA A 357 -24.02 4.67 11.05
C ALA A 357 -24.06 6.15 11.46
N GLN A 358 -24.87 7.00 10.83
CA GLN A 358 -24.88 8.45 11.12
C GLN A 358 -25.26 8.79 12.55
N ASP A 359 -26.06 7.94 13.21
CA ASP A 359 -26.51 8.15 14.59
C ASP A 359 -25.46 7.68 15.64
N VAL A 360 -24.38 7.04 15.19
CA VAL A 360 -23.32 6.58 16.09
C VAL A 360 -22.34 7.72 16.33
N ILE A 361 -22.54 8.41 17.43
CA ILE A 361 -21.73 9.53 17.92
C ILE A 361 -21.17 9.19 19.29
N VAL A 362 -20.09 9.87 19.68
CA VAL A 362 -19.57 9.80 21.05
C VAL A 362 -20.47 10.65 21.95
N SER A 363 -21.21 10.01 22.86
CA SER A 363 -22.21 10.68 23.69
C SER A 363 -21.78 10.87 25.15
N GLU A 364 -20.81 10.11 25.62
CA GLU A 364 -20.29 10.17 26.99
C GLU A 364 -18.80 9.79 27.04
N VAL A 365 -18.12 10.18 28.12
CA VAL A 365 -16.68 9.88 28.25
C VAL A 365 -16.46 8.42 28.60
N ASP A 366 -17.22 7.85 29.53
CA ASP A 366 -17.02 6.50 30.03
C ASP A 366 -18.35 5.82 30.39
N CYS A 367 -18.63 4.67 29.83
CA CYS A 367 -19.82 3.87 30.12
C CYS A 367 -19.60 2.89 31.29
N GLY A 368 -18.39 2.72 31.81
CA GLY A 368 -18.07 1.85 32.94
C GLY A 368 -18.20 0.35 32.65
N THR A 369 -18.22 -0.08 31.39
CA THR A 369 -18.35 -1.51 31.03
C THR A 369 -17.21 -2.35 31.58
N LEU A 370 -17.52 -3.56 32.00
CA LEU A 370 -16.56 -4.60 32.41
C LEU A 370 -16.33 -5.64 31.29
N ARG A 371 -16.88 -5.39 30.09
CA ARG A 371 -16.72 -6.27 28.93
C ARG A 371 -15.69 -5.71 27.97
N GLY A 372 -14.77 -6.54 27.55
CA GLY A 372 -13.72 -6.21 26.59
C GLY A 372 -13.58 -7.22 25.47
N LEU A 373 -12.56 -7.02 24.67
CA LEU A 373 -12.12 -7.96 23.65
C LEU A 373 -10.68 -8.35 23.92
N GLU A 374 -10.42 -9.65 23.84
CA GLU A 374 -9.06 -10.19 23.89
C GLU A 374 -8.33 -9.84 22.58
N CYS A 375 -7.21 -9.15 22.69
CA CYS A 375 -6.31 -8.87 21.58
C CYS A 375 -5.04 -9.68 21.69
N ARG A 376 -4.72 -10.38 20.59
CA ARG A 376 -3.48 -11.15 20.40
C ARG A 376 -2.83 -10.73 19.08
N ALA A 377 -1.56 -11.04 18.90
CA ALA A 377 -0.91 -10.89 17.60
C ALA A 377 -1.64 -11.70 16.52
N LEU A 378 -1.86 -11.09 15.35
CA LEU A 378 -2.49 -11.77 14.22
C LEU A 378 -1.45 -12.60 13.50
N LYS A 379 -1.59 -13.93 13.55
CA LYS A 379 -0.70 -14.88 12.89
C LYS A 379 -1.42 -15.57 11.74
N LYS A 380 -0.71 -15.76 10.63
CA LYS A 380 -1.16 -16.55 9.49
C LYS A 380 -0.06 -17.56 9.15
N ASN A 381 -0.35 -18.84 9.34
CA ASN A 381 0.62 -19.93 9.12
C ASN A 381 1.96 -19.70 9.85
N GLU A 382 1.92 -19.32 11.13
CA GLU A 382 3.05 -18.97 12.00
C GLU A 382 3.76 -17.63 11.69
N GLU A 383 3.49 -17.00 10.56
CA GLU A 383 4.00 -15.66 10.26
C GLU A 383 3.12 -14.59 10.94
N ILE A 384 3.75 -13.67 11.66
CA ILE A 384 3.06 -12.55 12.31
C ILE A 384 2.70 -11.52 11.23
N VAL A 385 1.41 -11.36 10.97
CA VAL A 385 0.88 -10.39 10.01
C VAL A 385 0.75 -9.01 10.65
N GLU A 386 0.26 -8.96 11.89
CA GLU A 386 0.16 -7.75 12.70
C GLU A 386 0.64 -8.06 14.12
N THR A 387 1.48 -7.19 14.65
CA THR A 387 2.00 -7.35 16.01
C THR A 387 0.93 -7.00 17.05
N LEU A 388 1.13 -7.45 18.29
CA LEU A 388 0.23 -7.09 19.39
C LEU A 388 0.21 -5.57 19.61
N ALA A 389 1.38 -4.93 19.58
CA ALA A 389 1.51 -3.49 19.74
C ALA A 389 0.68 -2.71 18.72
N GLU A 390 0.76 -3.07 17.42
CA GLU A 390 0.00 -2.40 16.36
C GLU A 390 -1.52 -2.48 16.57
N ARG A 391 -2.01 -3.56 17.19
CA ARG A 391 -3.43 -3.77 17.42
C ARG A 391 -3.98 -3.06 18.65
N ILE A 392 -3.15 -2.80 19.66
CA ILE A 392 -3.58 -2.19 20.93
C ILE A 392 -3.30 -0.69 21.01
N ILE A 393 -2.44 -0.14 20.17
CA ILE A 393 -2.12 1.30 20.14
C ILE A 393 -3.39 2.14 20.01
N GLY A 394 -3.54 3.14 20.91
CA GLY A 394 -4.67 4.06 20.91
C GLY A 394 -5.97 3.47 21.44
N ARG A 395 -5.95 2.24 21.94
CA ARG A 395 -7.08 1.60 22.63
C ARG A 395 -6.97 1.84 24.14
N THR A 396 -8.07 1.61 24.84
CA THR A 396 -8.13 1.73 26.30
C THR A 396 -8.10 0.34 26.91
N SER A 397 -7.25 0.13 27.91
CA SER A 397 -7.19 -1.14 28.65
C SER A 397 -8.49 -1.37 29.42
N LEU A 398 -8.94 -2.63 29.51
CA LEU A 398 -10.07 -3.01 30.34
C LEU A 398 -9.64 -3.20 31.80
N HIS A 399 -8.59 -3.94 32.03
CA HIS A 399 -8.01 -4.28 33.33
C HIS A 399 -6.59 -3.74 33.45
N ASP A 400 -6.07 -3.73 34.67
CA ASP A 400 -4.68 -3.39 34.91
C ASP A 400 -3.77 -4.41 34.22
N VAL A 401 -2.84 -3.92 33.41
CA VAL A 401 -1.84 -4.77 32.74
C VAL A 401 -0.56 -4.73 33.54
N VAL A 402 -0.20 -5.86 34.13
CA VAL A 402 0.95 -6.02 35.00
C VAL A 402 1.99 -6.88 34.32
N HIS A 403 3.27 -6.53 34.47
CA HIS A 403 4.36 -7.33 33.92
C HIS A 403 4.49 -8.65 34.69
N PRO A 404 4.41 -9.82 34.01
CA PRO A 404 4.28 -11.10 34.70
C PRO A 404 5.53 -11.52 35.50
N LEU A 405 6.70 -10.95 35.22
CA LEU A 405 7.94 -11.28 35.92
C LEU A 405 8.30 -10.26 37.01
N THR A 406 8.07 -8.96 36.78
CA THR A 406 8.45 -7.88 37.71
C THR A 406 7.31 -7.44 38.60
N ASN A 407 6.06 -7.81 38.29
CA ASN A 407 4.83 -7.34 38.93
C ASN A 407 4.68 -5.80 38.89
N GLU A 408 5.35 -5.13 37.97
CA GLU A 408 5.19 -3.71 37.77
C GLU A 408 3.94 -3.43 36.96
N LEU A 409 3.19 -2.40 37.33
CA LEU A 409 2.01 -1.96 36.60
C LEU A 409 2.48 -1.22 35.33
N ILE A 410 2.09 -1.74 34.16
CA ILE A 410 2.41 -1.12 32.86
C ILE A 410 1.32 -0.14 32.46
N VAL A 411 0.05 -0.52 32.62
CA VAL A 411 -1.13 0.29 32.28
C VAL A 411 -2.21 0.08 33.32
N SER A 412 -2.84 1.17 33.76
CA SER A 412 -4.01 1.11 34.64
C SER A 412 -5.29 0.79 33.85
N SER A 413 -6.29 0.28 34.56
CA SER A 413 -7.63 0.08 34.00
C SER A 413 -8.20 1.40 33.47
N ALA A 414 -8.84 1.35 32.31
CA ALA A 414 -9.46 2.49 31.62
C ALA A 414 -8.48 3.61 31.20
N GLU A 415 -7.18 3.31 31.13
CA GLU A 415 -6.13 4.19 30.62
C GLU A 415 -5.84 3.91 29.13
N GLU A 416 -5.44 4.95 28.39
CA GLU A 416 -5.07 4.84 26.98
C GLU A 416 -3.70 4.17 26.83
N ILE A 417 -3.60 3.19 25.95
CA ILE A 417 -2.34 2.53 25.60
C ILE A 417 -1.61 3.38 24.57
N THR A 418 -0.59 4.11 25.00
CA THR A 418 0.28 4.90 24.13
C THR A 418 1.25 4.00 23.36
N GLU A 419 1.97 4.57 22.39
CA GLU A 419 2.96 3.82 21.61
C GLU A 419 4.13 3.29 22.46
N GLU A 420 4.55 4.03 23.46
CA GLU A 420 5.63 3.63 24.36
C GLU A 420 5.16 2.46 25.24
N ILE A 421 3.97 2.56 25.77
CA ILE A 421 3.33 1.52 26.58
C ILE A 421 3.14 0.24 25.74
N ALA A 422 2.66 0.38 24.50
CA ALA A 422 2.45 -0.76 23.60
C ALA A 422 3.77 -1.48 23.27
N LYS A 423 4.88 -0.73 23.11
CA LYS A 423 6.20 -1.32 22.91
C LYS A 423 6.69 -2.06 24.18
N ASN A 424 6.45 -1.51 25.35
CA ASN A 424 6.79 -2.17 26.60
C ASN A 424 6.00 -3.46 26.78
N ILE A 425 4.73 -3.49 26.40
CA ILE A 425 3.90 -4.69 26.40
C ILE A 425 4.45 -5.73 25.42
N GLU A 426 4.84 -5.33 24.22
CA GLU A 426 5.39 -6.23 23.19
C GLU A 426 6.75 -6.83 23.58
N GLN A 427 7.57 -6.07 24.31
CA GLN A 427 8.85 -6.54 24.84
C GLN A 427 8.69 -7.46 26.07
N SER A 428 7.54 -7.41 26.72
CA SER A 428 7.20 -8.29 27.83
C SER A 428 6.66 -9.64 27.33
N PRO A 429 6.66 -10.70 28.14
CA PRO A 429 6.11 -12.00 27.76
C PRO A 429 4.57 -12.03 27.79
N ILE A 430 3.91 -10.93 27.51
CA ILE A 430 2.45 -10.82 27.47
C ILE A 430 1.98 -11.14 26.04
N GLU A 431 1.22 -12.22 25.87
CA GLU A 431 0.69 -12.61 24.56
C GLU A 431 -0.70 -12.06 24.27
N MET A 432 -1.43 -11.62 25.30
CA MET A 432 -2.82 -11.21 25.21
C MET A 432 -3.10 -10.02 26.13
N VAL A 433 -3.85 -9.05 25.62
CA VAL A 433 -4.33 -7.90 26.37
C VAL A 433 -5.82 -7.74 26.14
N GLU A 434 -6.59 -7.51 27.21
CA GLU A 434 -8.01 -7.18 27.11
C GLU A 434 -8.17 -5.67 26.94
N ILE A 435 -8.80 -5.28 25.82
CA ILE A 435 -9.07 -3.89 25.48
C ILE A 435 -10.56 -3.60 25.45
N ARG A 436 -10.91 -2.36 25.70
CA ARG A 436 -12.29 -1.86 25.50
C ARG A 436 -12.56 -1.70 24.01
N SER A 437 -13.79 -1.97 23.61
CA SER A 437 -14.21 -1.91 22.21
C SER A 437 -15.57 -1.25 22.04
N ALA A 438 -15.80 -0.66 20.87
CA ALA A 438 -17.11 -0.15 20.49
C ALA A 438 -18.18 -1.28 20.45
N LEU A 439 -17.78 -2.52 20.21
CA LEU A 439 -18.69 -3.68 20.15
C LEU A 439 -19.23 -4.10 21.52
N THR A 440 -18.50 -3.81 22.58
CA THR A 440 -18.83 -4.18 23.96
C THR A 440 -19.29 -2.97 24.78
N CYS A 441 -19.49 -1.82 24.14
CA CYS A 441 -19.92 -0.59 24.81
C CYS A 441 -21.36 -0.70 25.29
N GLU A 442 -21.64 -0.25 26.53
CA GLU A 442 -22.97 -0.31 27.17
C GLU A 442 -23.72 1.02 27.11
N THR A 443 -23.21 2.00 26.38
CA THR A 443 -23.86 3.28 26.16
C THR A 443 -25.20 3.10 25.44
N LYS A 444 -26.26 3.75 25.91
CA LYS A 444 -27.62 3.57 25.36
C LYS A 444 -27.79 4.12 23.94
N ARG A 445 -27.09 5.18 23.58
CA ARG A 445 -27.09 5.78 22.24
C ARG A 445 -25.68 6.17 21.87
N GLY A 446 -25.22 5.73 20.71
CA GLY A 446 -23.86 5.97 20.27
C GLY A 446 -22.85 5.10 21.01
N ILE A 447 -21.68 5.64 21.28
CA ILE A 447 -20.58 4.98 21.99
C ILE A 447 -19.91 5.95 22.97
N CYS A 448 -19.17 5.45 23.95
CA CYS A 448 -18.37 6.29 24.83
C CYS A 448 -16.95 6.51 24.29
N ALA A 449 -16.30 7.59 24.71
CA ALA A 449 -14.95 7.95 24.27
C ALA A 449 -13.92 6.86 24.60
N LYS A 450 -13.96 6.28 25.78
CA LYS A 450 -13.01 5.24 26.20
C LYS A 450 -13.18 3.92 25.42
N CYS A 451 -14.40 3.52 25.07
CA CYS A 451 -14.62 2.33 24.26
C CYS A 451 -14.22 2.53 22.79
N TYR A 452 -14.29 3.74 22.28
CA TYR A 452 -13.79 4.07 20.95
C TYR A 452 -12.25 4.17 20.95
N GLY A 453 -11.69 4.88 21.92
CA GLY A 453 -10.27 5.13 22.04
C GLY A 453 -9.81 6.40 21.33
N ARG A 454 -8.62 6.36 20.76
CA ARG A 454 -7.99 7.51 20.12
C ARG A 454 -8.64 7.85 18.77
N ASN A 455 -8.93 9.12 18.54
CA ASN A 455 -9.29 9.64 17.22
C ASN A 455 -8.01 9.75 16.36
N LEU A 456 -7.93 8.94 15.31
CA LEU A 456 -6.74 8.80 14.47
C LEU A 456 -6.43 10.07 13.65
N ALA A 457 -7.42 10.93 13.39
CA ALA A 457 -7.21 12.18 12.66
C ALA A 457 -6.50 13.23 13.50
N THR A 458 -6.83 13.32 14.80
CA THR A 458 -6.28 14.32 15.73
C THR A 458 -5.20 13.77 16.63
N ASN A 459 -5.04 12.45 16.67
CA ASN A 459 -4.13 11.72 17.54
C ASN A 459 -4.38 11.96 19.05
N ARG A 460 -5.64 12.25 19.42
CA ARG A 460 -6.12 12.47 20.79
C ARG A 460 -7.31 11.56 21.07
N MET A 461 -7.62 11.37 22.35
CA MET A 461 -8.86 10.66 22.73
C MET A 461 -10.07 11.32 22.07
N ALA A 462 -11.02 10.48 21.65
CA ALA A 462 -12.26 10.95 21.03
C ALA A 462 -13.04 11.86 21.99
N GLY A 463 -13.54 12.97 21.45
CA GLY A 463 -14.33 13.93 22.19
C GLY A 463 -15.82 13.64 22.13
N GLU A 464 -16.58 14.16 23.10
CA GLU A 464 -18.05 14.13 23.02
C GLU A 464 -18.53 14.89 21.78
N GLY A 465 -19.42 14.27 21.01
CA GLY A 465 -19.95 14.82 19.75
C GLY A 465 -19.20 14.37 18.49
N ASP A 466 -18.08 13.64 18.62
CA ASP A 466 -17.37 13.11 17.45
C ASP A 466 -18.26 12.11 16.68
N THR A 467 -18.39 12.32 15.35
CA THR A 467 -19.22 11.51 14.44
C THR A 467 -18.48 10.28 13.93
N VAL A 468 -18.14 9.38 14.82
CA VAL A 468 -17.30 8.21 14.55
C VAL A 468 -17.94 7.21 13.58
N GLY A 469 -19.26 7.10 13.59
CA GLY A 469 -19.98 6.21 12.68
C GLY A 469 -19.88 6.64 11.22
N VAL A 470 -19.98 7.95 10.94
CA VAL A 470 -19.82 8.48 9.57
C VAL A 470 -18.37 8.30 9.10
N VAL A 471 -17.39 8.56 9.96
CA VAL A 471 -15.98 8.34 9.65
C VAL A 471 -15.72 6.88 9.29
N ALA A 472 -16.27 5.94 10.06
CA ALA A 472 -16.14 4.51 9.79
C ALA A 472 -16.79 4.12 8.45
N ALA A 473 -18.00 4.58 8.17
CA ALA A 473 -18.72 4.30 6.93
C ALA A 473 -17.97 4.82 5.69
N GLN A 474 -17.46 6.04 5.76
CA GLN A 474 -16.66 6.64 4.68
C GLN A 474 -15.31 5.94 4.50
N SER A 475 -14.66 5.54 5.59
CA SER A 475 -13.39 4.81 5.56
C SER A 475 -13.51 3.41 4.96
N ILE A 476 -14.68 2.78 5.06
CA ILE A 476 -14.99 1.49 4.42
C ILE A 476 -15.36 1.69 2.95
N GLY A 477 -16.10 2.75 2.64
CA GLY A 477 -16.62 3.02 1.30
C GLY A 477 -15.60 3.54 0.31
N GLU A 478 -14.68 4.40 0.74
CA GLU A 478 -13.65 4.99 -0.11
C GLU A 478 -12.75 3.94 -0.78
N PRO A 479 -12.14 2.98 -0.07
CA PRO A 479 -11.33 1.93 -0.71
C PRO A 479 -12.14 1.06 -1.67
N GLY A 480 -13.43 0.86 -1.44
CA GLY A 480 -14.32 0.12 -2.33
C GLY A 480 -14.32 0.70 -3.74
N THR A 481 -14.45 2.02 -3.86
CA THR A 481 -14.41 2.73 -5.13
C THR A 481 -13.02 2.64 -5.79
N GLN A 482 -11.94 2.79 -5.04
CA GLN A 482 -10.56 2.68 -5.57
C GLN A 482 -10.22 1.27 -6.04
N LEU A 483 -10.68 0.23 -5.33
CA LEU A 483 -10.46 -1.17 -5.72
C LEU A 483 -11.16 -1.51 -7.04
N THR A 484 -12.35 -0.97 -7.29
CA THR A 484 -13.04 -1.17 -8.56
C THR A 484 -12.29 -0.53 -9.73
N LEU A 485 -11.67 0.61 -9.54
CA LEU A 485 -10.84 1.26 -10.55
C LEU A 485 -9.54 0.49 -10.83
N ARG A 486 -8.95 -0.15 -9.81
CA ARG A 486 -7.70 -0.93 -9.97
C ARG A 486 -7.87 -2.21 -10.79
N THR A 487 -9.03 -2.85 -10.78
CA THR A 487 -9.28 -4.07 -11.57
C THR A 487 -9.10 -3.84 -13.07
N PHE A 488 -9.28 -2.62 -13.56
CA PHE A 488 -9.05 -2.24 -14.94
C PHE A 488 -7.57 -2.40 -15.37
N HIS A 489 -6.61 -2.11 -14.48
CA HIS A 489 -5.19 -2.16 -14.81
C HIS A 489 -4.61 -3.59 -14.91
N VAL A 490 -5.27 -4.57 -14.34
CA VAL A 490 -4.84 -5.98 -14.39
C VAL A 490 -5.25 -6.66 -15.71
N GLY A 491 -6.17 -6.07 -16.46
CA GLY A 491 -6.50 -6.47 -17.82
C GLY A 491 -7.11 -7.88 -17.96
N GLY A 492 -7.77 -8.38 -16.92
CA GLY A 492 -8.45 -9.69 -16.94
C GLY A 492 -7.50 -10.89 -16.86
N THR A 493 -6.23 -10.70 -16.48
CA THR A 493 -5.34 -11.81 -16.13
C THR A 493 -5.88 -12.52 -14.89
N ALA A 494 -5.91 -13.85 -14.92
CA ALA A 494 -6.28 -14.65 -13.76
C ALA A 494 -5.23 -14.46 -12.67
N SER A 495 -5.59 -13.80 -11.57
CA SER A 495 -4.80 -13.82 -10.35
C SER A 495 -5.17 -15.06 -9.56
N ASN A 496 -4.20 -15.71 -8.95
CA ASN A 496 -4.34 -16.94 -8.18
C ASN A 496 -5.56 -16.92 -7.27
N THR A 497 -6.63 -17.50 -7.71
CA THR A 497 -7.58 -18.21 -6.88
C THR A 497 -7.27 -19.68 -7.07
N ALA A 498 -6.25 -20.18 -6.39
CA ALA A 498 -6.24 -21.59 -6.08
C ALA A 498 -7.52 -21.80 -5.27
N GLU A 499 -8.56 -22.37 -5.89
CA GLU A 499 -9.65 -22.93 -5.12
C GLU A 499 -8.99 -23.95 -4.21
N GLU A 500 -9.03 -23.69 -2.91
CA GLU A 500 -8.58 -24.65 -1.94
C GLU A 500 -9.40 -25.91 -2.19
N SER A 501 -8.73 -26.97 -2.63
CA SER A 501 -9.34 -28.29 -2.79
C SER A 501 -9.74 -28.91 -1.44
N LYS A 502 -9.96 -28.04 -0.43
CA LYS A 502 -10.32 -28.37 0.94
C LYS A 502 -11.65 -27.70 1.29
N ILE A 503 -12.55 -28.50 1.76
CA ILE A 503 -13.76 -28.01 2.43
C ILE A 503 -13.50 -28.12 3.93
N LEU A 504 -13.39 -26.98 4.61
CA LEU A 504 -13.20 -26.91 6.05
C LEU A 504 -14.58 -26.85 6.74
N ALA A 505 -14.77 -27.71 7.73
CA ALA A 505 -15.94 -27.64 8.57
C ALA A 505 -15.92 -26.31 9.39
N LYS A 506 -17.05 -25.60 9.41
CA LYS A 506 -17.17 -24.34 10.16
C LYS A 506 -17.49 -24.55 11.64
N PHE A 507 -17.91 -25.74 12.00
CA PHE A 507 -18.32 -26.12 13.35
C PHE A 507 -17.85 -27.54 13.64
N ASP A 508 -17.67 -27.85 14.91
CA ASP A 508 -17.37 -29.21 15.35
C ASP A 508 -18.57 -30.11 15.11
N GLY A 509 -18.35 -31.29 14.53
CA GLY A 509 -19.39 -32.22 14.16
C GLY A 509 -18.85 -33.53 13.64
N VAL A 510 -19.75 -34.47 13.36
CA VAL A 510 -19.43 -35.76 12.73
C VAL A 510 -19.69 -35.62 11.24
N LEU A 511 -18.66 -35.94 10.43
CA LEU A 511 -18.76 -35.93 8.96
C LEU A 511 -19.35 -37.27 8.51
N GLU A 512 -20.50 -37.23 7.84
CA GLU A 512 -21.12 -38.39 7.20
C GLU A 512 -21.20 -38.12 5.68
N ILE A 513 -20.68 -39.05 4.88
CA ILE A 513 -20.64 -38.90 3.42
C ILE A 513 -21.31 -40.15 2.83
N GLU A 514 -22.44 -39.91 2.14
CA GLU A 514 -23.10 -40.96 1.36
C GLU A 514 -22.30 -41.18 0.06
N GLU A 515 -22.09 -42.46 -0.30
CA GLU A 515 -21.37 -42.89 -1.51
C GLU A 515 -19.94 -42.34 -1.66
N LEU A 516 -19.15 -42.37 -0.60
CA LEU A 516 -17.74 -41.95 -0.65
C LEU A 516 -16.96 -42.81 -1.69
N ARG A 517 -16.51 -42.18 -2.77
CA ARG A 517 -15.58 -42.77 -3.73
C ARG A 517 -14.20 -42.20 -3.50
N THR A 518 -13.32 -43.04 -3.01
CA THR A 518 -11.89 -42.70 -2.83
C THR A 518 -11.11 -43.19 -4.04
N VAL A 519 -10.29 -42.30 -4.62
CA VAL A 519 -9.27 -42.68 -5.61
C VAL A 519 -7.95 -42.76 -4.86
N THR A 520 -7.35 -43.94 -4.83
CA THR A 520 -6.03 -44.22 -4.24
C THR A 520 -4.94 -43.96 -5.25
#